data_da7c17e1ca6d50e8b3206c72b7b6fba1
#
_entry.id   da7c17e1ca6d50e8b3206c72b7b6fba1
#
_cell.length_a   1.000
_cell.length_b   1.000
_cell.length_c   1.000
_cell.angle_alpha   90.00
_cell.angle_beta   90.00
_cell.angle_gamma   90.00
#
_symmetry.space_group_name_H-M   'P 1'
#
loop_
_entity.id
_entity.type
_entity.pdbx_description
1 polymer ?
#
loop_
_entity_poly.entity_id
_entity_poly.type
_entity_poly.pdbx_seq_one_letter_code
_entity_poly.pdbx_strand_id
1 'polypeptide(L)' 'MNKMDYEKAITAAKDKGELIGVIIAFSQDTTLPWATFRKYYRQAHLRMLTEFKEE' A
#
# COMPACT_ATOMS: atom_id res chain seq x y z
N MET A 1 -4.00 -20.81 -3.21
CA MET A 1 -3.95 -19.90 -3.74
C MET A 1 -3.30 -18.79 -3.16
N ASN A 2 -2.79 -17.99 -3.80
CA ASN A 2 -1.93 -17.00 -3.33
C ASN A 2 -2.63 -15.77 -2.99
N LYS A 3 -2.44 -15.29 -1.79
CA LYS A 3 -2.93 -14.03 -1.46
C LYS A 3 -1.91 -13.04 -1.87
N MET A 4 -2.34 -11.87 -2.31
CA MET A 4 -1.42 -10.83 -2.61
C MET A 4 -0.76 -10.35 -1.34
N ASP A 5 0.54 -10.17 -1.39
CA ASP A 5 1.27 -9.65 -0.26
C ASP A 5 1.35 -8.13 -0.41
N TYR A 6 0.41 -7.45 0.22
CA TYR A 6 0.33 -6.00 0.07
C TYR A 6 1.54 -5.29 0.65
N GLU A 7 2.07 -5.82 1.74
CA GLU A 7 3.25 -5.21 2.35
C GLU A 7 4.43 -5.25 1.39
N LYS A 8 4.61 -6.38 0.74
CA LYS A 8 5.68 -6.50 -0.23
C LYS A 8 5.43 -5.61 -1.43
N ALA A 9 4.18 -5.52 -1.86
CA ALA A 9 3.85 -4.66 -2.99
C ALA A 9 4.09 -3.19 -2.65
N ILE A 10 3.77 -2.78 -1.43
CA ILE A 10 4.04 -1.42 -1.00
C ILE A 10 5.53 -1.13 -1.05
N THR A 11 6.33 -2.08 -0.58
CA THR A 11 7.78 -1.90 -0.57
C THR A 11 8.36 -1.90 -1.97
N ALA A 12 7.79 -2.69 -2.86
CA ALA A 12 8.33 -2.84 -4.21
C ALA A 12 7.83 -1.80 -5.19
N ALA A 13 6.87 -0.98 -4.81
CA ALA A 13 6.34 0.03 -5.73
C ALA A 13 7.45 0.98 -6.17
N LYS A 14 7.56 1.18 -7.48
CA LYS A 14 8.66 1.96 -8.03
C LYS A 14 8.32 3.42 -8.18
N ASP A 15 7.06 3.77 -8.23
CA ASP A 15 6.68 5.16 -8.35
C ASP A 15 5.34 5.37 -7.65
N LYS A 16 4.93 6.62 -7.62
CA LYS A 16 3.74 7.00 -6.91
C LYS A 16 2.50 6.33 -7.48
N GLY A 17 2.45 6.20 -8.80
CA GLY A 17 1.30 5.56 -9.44
C GLY A 17 1.15 4.12 -9.03
N GLU A 18 2.27 3.39 -8.97
CA GLU A 18 2.22 2.00 -8.52
C GLU A 18 1.78 1.92 -7.07
N LEU A 19 2.27 2.83 -6.24
CA LEU A 19 1.91 2.81 -4.84
C LEU A 19 0.43 3.10 -4.65
N ILE A 20 -0.10 4.06 -5.41
CA ILE A 20 -1.52 4.35 -5.35
C ILE A 20 -2.34 3.14 -5.78
N GLY A 21 -1.88 2.43 -6.81
CA GLY A 21 -2.55 1.22 -7.24
C GLY A 21 -2.63 0.18 -6.14
N VAL A 22 -1.55 0.02 -5.38
CA VAL A 22 -1.55 -0.92 -4.26
C VAL A 22 -2.52 -0.47 -3.18
N ILE A 23 -2.56 0.83 -2.89
CA ILE A 23 -3.47 1.35 -1.89
C ILE A 23 -4.91 1.06 -2.29
N ILE A 24 -5.24 1.29 -3.56
CA ILE A 24 -6.58 1.01 -4.04
C ILE A 24 -6.89 -0.48 -3.90
N ALA A 25 -5.93 -1.33 -4.24
CA ALA A 25 -6.15 -2.76 -4.18
C ALA A 25 -6.47 -3.22 -2.77
N PHE A 26 -5.67 -2.81 -1.79
CA PHE A 26 -5.94 -3.31 -0.44
C PHE A 26 -7.13 -2.59 0.20
N SER A 27 -7.45 -1.40 -0.26
CA SER A 27 -8.62 -0.71 0.30
C SER A 27 -9.92 -1.34 -0.18
N GLN A 28 -9.89 -2.09 -1.27
CA GLN A 28 -11.04 -2.79 -1.77
C GLN A 28 -11.14 -4.22 -1.27
N ASP A 29 -10.14 -4.68 -0.54
CA ASP A 29 -10.10 -6.04 -0.07
C ASP A 29 -10.85 -6.14 1.24
N THR A 30 -12.05 -6.67 1.19
CA THR A 30 -12.92 -6.74 2.36
C THR A 30 -12.50 -7.83 3.34
N THR A 31 -11.49 -8.64 2.98
CA THR A 31 -11.04 -9.70 3.88
C THR A 31 -9.99 -9.21 4.85
N LEU A 32 -9.49 -7.99 4.70
CA LEU A 32 -8.45 -7.49 5.59
C LEU A 32 -9.03 -7.04 6.92
N PRO A 33 -8.43 -7.48 8.04
CA PRO A 33 -8.82 -6.92 9.32
C PRO A 33 -8.49 -5.43 9.37
N TRP A 34 -9.26 -4.71 10.19
CA TRP A 34 -9.06 -3.27 10.30
C TRP A 34 -7.64 -2.91 10.71
N ALA A 35 -7.08 -3.65 11.66
CA ALA A 35 -5.73 -3.37 12.14
C ALA A 35 -4.69 -3.57 11.03
N THR A 36 -4.88 -4.61 10.22
CA THR A 36 -3.97 -4.88 9.11
C THR A 36 -4.09 -3.80 8.04
N PHE A 37 -5.31 -3.38 7.74
CA PHE A 37 -5.53 -2.31 6.77
C PHE A 37 -4.83 -1.03 7.21
N ARG A 38 -4.95 -0.67 8.47
CA ARG A 38 -4.30 0.53 8.98
C ARG A 38 -2.79 0.44 8.88
N LYS A 39 -2.24 -0.75 9.13
CA LYS A 39 -0.80 -0.95 9.05
C LYS A 39 -0.31 -0.73 7.62
N TYR A 40 -1.00 -1.30 6.66
CA TYR A 40 -0.62 -1.14 5.27
C TYR A 40 -0.78 0.30 4.81
N TYR A 41 -1.87 0.92 5.18
CA TYR A 41 -2.12 2.29 4.79
C TYR A 41 -1.03 3.21 5.33
N ARG A 42 -0.63 2.99 6.57
CA ARG A 42 0.41 3.80 7.18
C ARG A 42 1.74 3.62 6.45
N GLN A 43 2.09 2.38 6.11
CA GLN A 43 3.33 2.13 5.39
C GLN A 43 3.34 2.80 4.03
N ALA A 44 2.24 2.70 3.32
CA ALA A 44 2.15 3.32 2.00
C ALA A 44 2.21 4.83 2.11
N HIS A 45 1.54 5.39 3.10
CA HIS A 45 1.52 6.83 3.29
C HIS A 45 2.91 7.36 3.62
N LEU A 46 3.65 6.63 4.45
CA LEU A 46 5.01 7.03 4.78
C LEU A 46 5.91 7.05 3.56
N ARG A 47 5.79 6.05 2.70
CA ARG A 47 6.57 6.04 1.47
C ARG A 47 6.19 7.21 0.59
N MET A 48 4.89 7.53 0.53
CA MET A 48 4.45 8.63 -0.29
C MET A 48 5.04 9.94 0.20
N LEU A 49 5.12 10.13 1.50
CA LEU A 49 5.66 11.36 2.07
C LEU A 49 7.17 11.46 1.97
N THR A 50 7.88 10.32 1.95
CA THR A 50 9.32 10.36 1.99
C THR A 50 9.98 10.11 0.64
N GLU A 51 9.40 9.24 -0.18
CA GLU A 51 10.03 8.86 -1.44
C GLU A 51 9.35 9.43 -2.66
N PHE A 52 8.06 9.68 -2.58
CA PHE A 52 7.31 10.18 -3.73
C PHE A 52 6.68 11.53 -3.44
N LYS A 53 7.32 12.27 -2.57
CA LYS A 53 6.84 13.55 -2.19
C LYS A 53 6.88 14.49 -3.39
N GLU A 54 5.85 15.29 -3.54
CA GLU A 54 5.82 16.24 -4.62
C GLU A 54 6.27 17.58 -4.15
N GLU A 55 6.85 18.32 -5.05
CA GLU A 55 7.34 19.64 -4.75
C GLU A 55 6.23 20.64 -4.53
#